data_cfd7c6c9bc7c8cb1f82c0b4b1be8a052
#
_entry.id   cfd7c6c9bc7c8cb1f82c0b4b1be8a052
#
_cell.length_a   1.000
_cell.length_b   1.000
_cell.length_c   1.000
_cell.angle_alpha   90.00
_cell.angle_beta   90.00
_cell.angle_gamma   90.00
#
_symmetry.space_group_name_H-M   'P 1'
#
loop_
_entity.id
_entity.type
_entity.pdbx_description
1 polymer ?
#
loop_
_entity_poly.entity_id
_entity_poly.type
_entity_poly.pdbx_seq_one_letter_code
_entity_poly.pdbx_strand_id
1 'polypeptide(L)'
;MTRSVHIVERMRWMSALAGAAVLALAVGIVLAVASGQVQTGSFSAPVGGSSAPLDPRIATLAQQHPNRVLEAIVQFNAPVSQAEAQADTRGHGRVIGNLPIIHGLAIRATAAQARTLAANPDVHAVSLNGTVTTQGLPGAGRLPFMPGSRGVSASQLQTTYNQTLGVTPLWNYGVTGTGVGVAVIDTGIDGALPDFATADGKHSRVIASAVDNPNATTATDSYGHGTDVAGIIAGNRSASDPLHGQYVGVAPNANLISIKVSDEAGATNVLNVIYGLQFAVEHQSQYNIRVVNMSVDSSTPQSYKTDPLDAAVEAAWLHGIVVVASAGNRGATAGAVQYSPANDPYVITVGGVDENGTANPADDTVASWSSQGSTQDGIQKPDVYAPGAHIVSVLAPNSQFANSSCNCIVAGGQYIATSGTSMAAPMIAGLVADLLQVHPNWTPNQVKGDLTSSAVSASASLLEPNAVKAVLNWNPALADQGLRPSNLLNTATGAINLNLATWNLATWNRANGALRADYTNSSYTCKTCGATGSGTVNSNLATWGLATWGTVPLN
;
A
#
# COMPACT_ATOMS: atom_id res chain seq x y z
N MET A 1 29.76 56.48 6.90
CA MET A 1 29.96 55.20 7.59
C MET A 1 29.13 55.03 8.89
N THR A 2 28.04 55.75 9.11
CA THR A 2 27.27 55.77 10.38
C THR A 2 25.81 55.33 10.26
N ARG A 3 25.38 54.79 9.14
CA ARG A 3 23.98 54.28 8.96
C ARG A 3 23.85 52.75 8.97
N SER A 4 24.93 52.00 8.87
CA SER A 4 24.88 50.51 8.81
C SER A 4 24.91 49.83 10.19
N VAL A 5 25.33 50.51 11.24
CA VAL A 5 25.46 49.92 12.58
C VAL A 5 24.10 49.79 13.31
N HIS A 6 23.17 50.73 13.04
CA HIS A 6 21.85 50.71 13.71
C HIS A 6 20.86 49.65 13.21
N ILE A 7 21.06 49.08 12.02
CA ILE A 7 20.17 48.03 11.47
C ILE A 7 20.51 46.66 12.08
N VAL A 8 21.80 46.41 12.35
CA VAL A 8 22.23 45.13 12.92
C VAL A 8 21.83 45.00 14.40
N GLU A 9 21.85 46.11 15.16
CA GLU A 9 21.37 46.07 16.55
C GLU A 9 19.85 45.88 16.65
N ARG A 10 19.05 46.48 15.76
CA ARG A 10 17.59 46.25 15.76
C ARG A 10 17.21 44.82 15.40
N MET A 11 17.94 44.15 14.52
CA MET A 11 17.68 42.75 14.18
C MET A 11 18.06 41.80 15.34
N ARG A 12 19.05 42.11 16.14
CA ARG A 12 19.41 41.32 17.35
C ARG A 12 18.36 41.40 18.45
N TRP A 13 17.70 42.53 18.63
CA TRP A 13 16.62 42.70 19.62
C TRP A 13 15.31 42.04 19.17
N MET A 14 15.02 42.01 17.90
CA MET A 14 13.83 41.30 17.39
C MET A 14 13.96 39.77 17.48
N SER A 15 15.16 39.23 17.29
CA SER A 15 15.39 37.78 17.47
C SER A 15 15.38 37.34 18.95
N ALA A 16 15.77 38.22 19.87
CA ALA A 16 15.70 37.95 21.31
C ALA A 16 14.25 37.97 21.85
N LEU A 17 13.41 38.87 21.33
CA LEU A 17 12.00 38.96 21.70
C LEU A 17 11.17 37.78 21.10
N ALA A 18 11.50 37.31 19.90
CA ALA A 18 10.86 36.14 19.32
C ALA A 18 11.20 34.86 20.09
N GLY A 19 12.43 34.69 20.55
CA GLY A 19 12.85 33.56 21.37
C GLY A 19 12.17 33.49 22.74
N ALA A 20 11.94 34.65 23.38
CA ALA A 20 11.26 34.72 24.68
C ALA A 20 9.75 34.45 24.57
N ALA A 21 9.11 34.83 23.46
CA ALA A 21 7.69 34.55 23.22
C ALA A 21 7.42 33.05 22.94
N VAL A 22 8.33 32.37 22.23
CA VAL A 22 8.21 30.92 21.98
C VAL A 22 8.43 30.11 23.26
N LEU A 23 9.34 30.53 24.14
CA LEU A 23 9.55 29.86 25.42
C LEU A 23 8.37 30.05 26.40
N ALA A 24 7.72 31.22 26.39
CA ALA A 24 6.52 31.47 27.21
C ALA A 24 5.29 30.67 26.72
N LEU A 25 5.15 30.45 25.42
CA LEU A 25 4.08 29.60 24.86
C LEU A 25 4.31 28.11 25.19
N ALA A 26 5.55 27.63 25.14
CA ALA A 26 5.89 26.25 25.47
C ALA A 26 5.64 25.90 26.94
N VAL A 27 5.95 26.82 27.86
CA VAL A 27 5.68 26.64 29.30
C VAL A 27 4.19 26.77 29.64
N GLY A 28 3.44 27.60 28.92
CA GLY A 28 1.98 27.71 29.07
C GLY A 28 1.21 26.47 28.63
N ILE A 29 1.66 25.79 27.58
CA ILE A 29 1.04 24.55 27.07
C ILE A 29 1.32 23.36 28.02
N VAL A 30 2.51 23.29 28.63
CA VAL A 30 2.85 22.21 29.58
C VAL A 30 2.05 22.33 30.90
N LEU A 31 1.65 23.54 31.32
CA LEU A 31 0.82 23.72 32.50
C LEU A 31 -0.69 23.54 32.26
N ALA A 32 -1.16 23.64 31.03
CA ALA A 32 -2.58 23.40 30.69
C ALA A 32 -2.93 21.92 30.53
N VAL A 33 -1.95 21.03 30.31
CA VAL A 33 -2.16 19.58 30.20
C VAL A 33 -2.21 18.88 31.57
N ALA A 34 -1.78 19.54 32.63
CA ALA A 34 -1.71 18.94 33.98
C ALA A 34 -3.00 19.06 34.81
N SER A 35 -4.07 19.70 34.32
CA SER A 35 -5.32 19.88 35.07
C SER A 35 -6.57 19.31 34.40
N GLY A 36 -6.42 18.57 33.31
CA GLY A 36 -7.51 17.79 32.71
C GLY A 36 -7.77 16.53 33.52
N GLN A 37 -8.77 16.52 34.37
CA GLN A 37 -9.29 15.30 34.99
C GLN A 37 -9.74 14.35 33.87
N VAL A 38 -8.98 13.28 33.67
CA VAL A 38 -9.43 12.11 32.91
C VAL A 38 -10.59 11.51 33.72
N GLN A 39 -11.81 11.72 33.28
CA GLN A 39 -12.92 10.87 33.71
C GLN A 39 -12.61 9.46 33.22
N THR A 40 -12.13 8.64 34.12
CA THR A 40 -12.10 7.20 33.96
C THR A 40 -13.54 6.71 33.94
N GLY A 41 -14.17 6.73 32.76
CA GLY A 41 -15.35 5.92 32.52
C GLY A 41 -14.93 4.46 32.65
N SER A 42 -15.34 3.83 33.75
CA SER A 42 -15.25 2.39 33.90
C SER A 42 -16.13 1.75 32.82
N PHE A 43 -15.54 1.35 31.72
CA PHE A 43 -16.19 0.41 30.80
C PHE A 43 -16.23 -0.94 31.49
N SER A 44 -17.38 -1.28 32.02
CA SER A 44 -17.70 -2.65 32.39
C SER A 44 -17.55 -3.50 31.14
N ALA A 45 -16.67 -4.49 31.16
CA ALA A 45 -16.63 -5.54 30.16
C ALA A 45 -18.06 -6.11 30.02
N PRO A 46 -18.56 -6.39 28.81
CA PRO A 46 -19.84 -7.04 28.65
C PRO A 46 -19.72 -8.44 29.26
N VAL A 47 -20.35 -8.63 30.41
CA VAL A 47 -20.59 -9.95 31.00
C VAL A 47 -21.68 -10.60 30.18
N GLY A 48 -21.31 -11.33 29.19
CA GLY A 48 -22.18 -12.14 28.36
C GLY A 48 -21.33 -12.78 27.28
N GLY A 49 -21.11 -14.09 27.36
CA GLY A 49 -20.25 -14.84 26.45
C GLY A 49 -20.71 -14.80 25.01
N SER A 50 -20.36 -13.71 24.31
CA SER A 50 -20.37 -13.71 22.86
C SER A 50 -19.07 -14.34 22.38
N SER A 51 -19.17 -15.43 21.62
CA SER A 51 -18.03 -16.00 20.91
C SER A 51 -17.40 -14.90 20.04
N ALA A 52 -16.06 -14.95 19.88
CA ALA A 52 -15.33 -14.06 18.98
C ALA A 52 -15.97 -14.05 17.58
N PRO A 53 -15.89 -12.93 16.82
CA PRO A 53 -16.28 -12.90 15.42
C PRO A 53 -15.66 -14.06 14.65
N LEU A 54 -16.48 -14.85 13.99
CA LEU A 54 -16.07 -15.97 13.17
C LEU A 54 -16.46 -15.70 11.73
N ASP A 55 -15.50 -15.82 10.79
CA ASP A 55 -15.76 -15.74 9.37
C ASP A 55 -16.96 -16.64 8.98
N PRO A 56 -18.00 -16.10 8.34
CA PRO A 56 -19.19 -16.88 7.96
C PRO A 56 -18.88 -18.10 7.10
N ARG A 57 -17.82 -18.04 6.29
CA ARG A 57 -17.36 -19.16 5.46
C ARG A 57 -16.82 -20.30 6.30
N ILE A 58 -16.04 -19.97 7.35
CA ILE A 58 -15.57 -20.99 8.32
C ILE A 58 -16.76 -21.59 9.05
N ALA A 59 -17.73 -20.79 9.49
CA ALA A 59 -18.93 -21.27 10.14
C ALA A 59 -19.71 -22.24 9.25
N THR A 60 -19.91 -21.91 7.99
CA THR A 60 -20.56 -22.77 6.99
C THR A 60 -19.79 -24.05 6.74
N LEU A 61 -18.47 -23.96 6.56
CA LEU A 61 -17.61 -25.13 6.34
C LEU A 61 -17.60 -26.05 7.57
N ALA A 62 -17.60 -25.50 8.78
CA ALA A 62 -17.65 -26.30 10.01
C ALA A 62 -18.97 -27.06 10.18
N GLN A 63 -20.07 -26.55 9.61
CA GLN A 63 -21.36 -27.25 9.59
C GLN A 63 -21.43 -28.34 8.50
N GLN A 64 -20.99 -28.01 7.29
CA GLN A 64 -21.15 -28.87 6.12
C GLN A 64 -19.99 -29.86 5.95
N HIS A 65 -18.77 -29.43 6.27
CA HIS A 65 -17.54 -30.20 6.04
C HIS A 65 -16.56 -30.02 7.23
N PRO A 66 -16.89 -30.49 8.45
CA PRO A 66 -16.13 -30.19 9.68
C PRO A 66 -14.66 -30.61 9.63
N ASN A 67 -14.33 -31.63 8.86
CA ASN A 67 -12.97 -32.17 8.71
C ASN A 67 -12.19 -31.52 7.55
N ARG A 68 -12.79 -30.58 6.81
CA ARG A 68 -12.09 -29.87 5.73
C ARG A 68 -10.98 -29.04 6.34
N VAL A 69 -9.75 -29.29 5.90
CA VAL A 69 -8.59 -28.51 6.29
C VAL A 69 -8.63 -27.16 5.56
N LEU A 70 -8.39 -26.09 6.30
CA LEU A 70 -8.34 -24.73 5.82
C LEU A 70 -7.19 -23.98 6.51
N GLU A 71 -6.88 -22.82 6.03
CA GLU A 71 -6.00 -21.88 6.70
C GLU A 71 -6.81 -20.70 7.21
N ALA A 72 -6.56 -20.37 8.46
CA ALA A 72 -7.23 -19.30 9.15
C ALA A 72 -6.23 -18.35 9.78
N ILE A 73 -6.64 -17.11 9.90
CA ILE A 73 -5.97 -16.05 10.65
C ILE A 73 -6.72 -15.93 11.98
N VAL A 74 -6.02 -16.19 13.07
CA VAL A 74 -6.53 -16.09 14.45
C VAL A 74 -5.94 -14.84 15.06
N GLN A 75 -6.78 -13.92 15.50
CA GLN A 75 -6.37 -12.70 16.19
C GLN A 75 -6.72 -12.78 17.66
N PHE A 76 -5.92 -12.17 18.51
CA PHE A 76 -6.07 -12.20 19.97
C PHE A 76 -6.47 -10.83 20.51
N ASN A 77 -7.16 -10.81 21.65
CA ASN A 77 -7.61 -9.58 22.31
C ASN A 77 -6.46 -8.70 22.81
N ALA A 78 -5.28 -9.28 23.00
CA ALA A 78 -4.07 -8.61 23.45
C ALA A 78 -2.86 -9.21 22.74
N PRO A 79 -1.72 -8.53 22.73
CA PRO A 79 -0.47 -9.12 22.30
C PRO A 79 -0.17 -10.36 23.17
N VAL A 80 -0.05 -11.50 22.53
CA VAL A 80 0.30 -12.76 23.19
C VAL A 80 1.73 -13.15 22.81
N SER A 81 2.46 -13.71 23.76
CA SER A 81 3.75 -14.34 23.44
C SER A 81 3.51 -15.55 22.54
N GLN A 82 4.52 -15.93 21.76
CA GLN A 82 4.43 -17.14 20.92
C GLN A 82 4.07 -18.39 21.72
N ALA A 83 4.58 -18.51 22.93
CA ALA A 83 4.30 -19.66 23.80
C ALA A 83 2.84 -19.69 24.25
N GLU A 84 2.27 -18.55 24.60
CA GLU A 84 0.84 -18.40 24.94
C GLU A 84 -0.03 -18.68 23.72
N ALA A 85 0.23 -18.04 22.58
CA ALA A 85 -0.52 -18.25 21.36
C ALA A 85 -0.48 -19.73 20.88
N GLN A 86 0.67 -20.40 21.02
CA GLN A 86 0.78 -21.84 20.74
C GLN A 86 0.03 -22.69 21.77
N ALA A 87 -0.04 -22.25 23.03
CA ALA A 87 -0.82 -22.94 24.06
C ALA A 87 -2.32 -22.80 23.75
N ASP A 88 -2.79 -21.61 23.38
CA ASP A 88 -4.19 -21.33 23.08
C ASP A 88 -4.68 -22.04 21.81
N THR A 89 -3.78 -22.26 20.85
CA THR A 89 -4.11 -23.01 19.62
C THR A 89 -3.83 -24.52 19.73
N ARG A 90 -3.32 -24.99 20.87
CA ARG A 90 -2.97 -26.41 21.06
C ARG A 90 -4.20 -27.31 20.87
N GLY A 91 -4.07 -28.29 19.98
CA GLY A 91 -5.17 -29.18 19.62
C GLY A 91 -6.15 -28.62 18.59
N HIS A 92 -6.03 -27.36 18.22
CA HIS A 92 -6.92 -26.68 17.27
C HIS A 92 -6.26 -26.38 15.91
N GLY A 93 -5.15 -27.02 15.61
CA GLY A 93 -4.45 -26.88 14.35
C GLY A 93 -2.94 -26.72 14.54
N ARG A 94 -2.25 -26.44 13.44
CA ARG A 94 -0.81 -26.16 13.41
C ARG A 94 -0.57 -24.71 13.05
N VAL A 95 0.19 -24.00 13.86
CA VAL A 95 0.66 -22.63 13.52
C VAL A 95 1.56 -22.71 12.29
N ILE A 96 1.30 -21.88 11.31
CA ILE A 96 2.04 -21.76 10.04
C ILE A 96 2.66 -20.38 9.86
N GLY A 97 2.29 -19.40 10.66
CA GLY A 97 2.86 -18.06 10.63
C GLY A 97 2.44 -17.22 11.82
N ASN A 98 3.21 -16.17 12.08
CA ASN A 98 2.90 -15.17 13.11
C ASN A 98 2.62 -13.82 12.44
N LEU A 99 1.63 -13.12 12.95
CA LEU A 99 1.12 -11.86 12.41
C LEU A 99 1.10 -10.79 13.50
N PRO A 100 2.26 -10.35 14.00
CA PRO A 100 2.34 -9.39 15.12
C PRO A 100 1.67 -8.06 14.79
N ILE A 101 1.67 -7.64 13.53
CA ILE A 101 1.02 -6.41 13.08
C ILE A 101 -0.48 -6.35 13.42
N ILE A 102 -1.13 -7.50 13.55
CA ILE A 102 -2.55 -7.63 13.92
C ILE A 102 -2.76 -8.47 15.18
N HIS A 103 -1.74 -8.67 16.00
CA HIS A 103 -1.75 -9.55 17.19
C HIS A 103 -2.29 -10.95 16.90
N GLY A 104 -1.89 -11.55 15.77
CA GLY A 104 -2.48 -12.76 15.26
C GLY A 104 -1.50 -13.87 14.92
N LEU A 105 -2.07 -15.02 14.60
CA LEU A 105 -1.38 -16.19 14.03
C LEU A 105 -2.08 -16.64 12.76
N ALA A 106 -1.32 -17.14 11.81
CA ALA A 106 -1.84 -18.00 10.75
C ALA A 106 -1.76 -19.46 11.19
N ILE A 107 -2.85 -20.18 11.04
CA ILE A 107 -2.94 -21.60 11.41
C ILE A 107 -3.49 -22.44 10.25
N ARG A 108 -3.08 -23.69 10.19
CA ARG A 108 -3.72 -24.72 9.38
C ARG A 108 -4.52 -25.63 10.30
N ALA A 109 -5.83 -25.67 10.13
CA ALA A 109 -6.76 -26.36 11.01
C ALA A 109 -7.92 -26.98 10.22
N THR A 110 -8.66 -27.90 10.82
CA THR A 110 -9.97 -28.29 10.27
C THR A 110 -10.99 -27.15 10.51
N ALA A 111 -12.04 -27.11 9.71
CA ALA A 111 -13.10 -26.11 9.87
C ALA A 111 -13.74 -26.18 11.27
N ALA A 112 -13.90 -27.37 11.83
CA ALA A 112 -14.38 -27.57 13.19
C ALA A 112 -13.41 -26.99 14.24
N GLN A 113 -12.10 -27.22 14.08
CA GLN A 113 -11.08 -26.69 14.99
C GLN A 113 -11.02 -25.15 14.93
N ALA A 114 -11.03 -24.57 13.72
CA ALA A 114 -11.06 -23.11 13.53
C ALA A 114 -12.30 -22.48 14.18
N ARG A 115 -13.46 -23.12 14.04
CA ARG A 115 -14.70 -22.66 14.71
C ARG A 115 -14.57 -22.72 16.25
N THR A 116 -13.94 -23.77 16.77
CA THR A 116 -13.78 -23.93 18.24
C THR A 116 -12.89 -22.84 18.82
N LEU A 117 -11.88 -22.38 18.07
CA LEU A 117 -11.01 -21.28 18.49
C LEU A 117 -11.78 -19.97 18.71
N ALA A 118 -12.84 -19.69 17.96
CA ALA A 118 -13.68 -18.51 18.18
C ALA A 118 -14.44 -18.53 19.51
N ALA A 119 -14.47 -19.65 20.23
CA ALA A 119 -15.04 -19.74 21.58
C ALA A 119 -13.99 -19.51 22.68
N ASN A 120 -12.71 -19.41 22.35
CA ASN A 120 -11.66 -19.08 23.30
C ASN A 120 -11.77 -17.60 23.71
N PRO A 121 -11.84 -17.26 25.00
CA PRO A 121 -11.99 -15.88 25.47
C PRO A 121 -10.79 -14.98 25.11
N ASP A 122 -9.61 -15.55 24.86
CA ASP A 122 -8.41 -14.81 24.47
C ASP A 122 -8.38 -14.51 22.97
N VAL A 123 -9.22 -15.18 22.17
CA VAL A 123 -9.35 -14.97 20.75
C VAL A 123 -10.29 -13.81 20.46
N HIS A 124 -9.83 -12.87 19.65
CA HIS A 124 -10.58 -11.70 19.21
C HIS A 124 -11.40 -11.98 17.95
N ALA A 125 -10.80 -12.67 16.97
CA ALA A 125 -11.48 -13.07 15.73
C ALA A 125 -10.80 -14.28 15.07
N VAL A 126 -11.56 -14.98 14.22
CA VAL A 126 -11.05 -16.06 13.35
C VAL A 126 -11.54 -15.82 11.93
N SER A 127 -10.62 -15.53 11.02
CA SER A 127 -10.87 -15.22 9.61
C SER A 127 -10.25 -16.26 8.69
N LEU A 128 -10.81 -16.42 7.49
CA LEU A 128 -10.23 -17.29 6.46
C LEU A 128 -9.05 -16.59 5.77
N ASN A 129 -7.95 -17.31 5.53
CA ASN A 129 -6.90 -16.84 4.63
C ASN A 129 -7.43 -16.86 3.19
N GLY A 130 -7.91 -15.73 2.71
CA GLY A 130 -8.51 -15.55 1.38
C GLY A 130 -7.46 -15.37 0.28
N THR A 131 -7.92 -15.46 -0.97
CA THR A 131 -7.10 -15.13 -2.14
C THR A 131 -7.12 -13.63 -2.42
N VAL A 132 -6.05 -13.13 -3.04
CA VAL A 132 -5.89 -11.74 -3.47
C VAL A 132 -5.53 -11.73 -4.96
N THR A 133 -5.99 -10.73 -5.69
CA THR A 133 -5.76 -10.61 -7.14
C THR A 133 -5.24 -9.22 -7.50
N THR A 134 -4.41 -9.12 -8.57
CA THR A 134 -4.06 -7.83 -9.18
C THR A 134 -5.19 -7.31 -10.05
N GLN A 135 -5.24 -6.01 -10.25
CA GLN A 135 -6.32 -5.31 -10.93
C GLN A 135 -5.86 -4.64 -12.23
N GLY A 136 -4.98 -5.29 -12.99
CA GLY A 136 -4.51 -4.80 -14.29
C GLY A 136 -4.85 -5.74 -15.46
N LEU A 137 -5.19 -5.16 -16.60
CA LEU A 137 -5.53 -5.89 -17.83
C LEU A 137 -4.56 -5.49 -18.96
N PRO A 138 -3.74 -6.42 -19.50
CA PRO A 138 -3.01 -6.16 -20.73
C PRO A 138 -3.97 -6.00 -21.93
N GLY A 139 -3.73 -5.01 -22.78
CA GLY A 139 -4.30 -4.96 -24.13
C GLY A 139 -5.59 -4.15 -24.33
N ALA A 140 -5.95 -3.28 -23.42
CA ALA A 140 -7.08 -2.39 -23.62
C ALA A 140 -6.70 -1.19 -24.50
N GLY A 141 -6.91 -1.30 -25.79
CA GLY A 141 -7.00 -0.18 -26.71
C GLY A 141 -5.82 0.08 -27.65
N ARG A 142 -6.12 0.67 -28.81
CA ARG A 142 -5.12 1.20 -29.76
C ARG A 142 -4.77 2.63 -29.37
N LEU A 143 -3.49 2.88 -29.07
CA LEU A 143 -3.00 4.26 -28.95
C LEU A 143 -2.83 4.89 -30.34
N PRO A 144 -3.23 6.15 -30.55
CA PRO A 144 -2.77 6.90 -31.71
C PRO A 144 -1.28 7.19 -31.58
N PHE A 145 -0.52 6.81 -32.60
CA PHE A 145 0.93 7.06 -32.68
C PHE A 145 1.18 8.55 -32.91
N MET A 146 1.96 9.20 -32.01
CA MET A 146 2.47 10.55 -32.19
C MET A 146 3.99 10.57 -32.19
N PRO A 147 4.69 11.13 -33.23
CA PRO A 147 6.15 11.22 -33.24
C PRO A 147 6.64 12.38 -32.36
N GLY A 148 7.59 12.11 -31.45
CA GLY A 148 8.07 13.04 -30.43
C GLY A 148 9.40 13.74 -30.70
N SER A 149 9.76 14.69 -29.88
CA SER A 149 10.98 15.51 -29.87
C SER A 149 11.77 15.37 -28.55
N ARG A 150 13.02 15.86 -28.50
CA ARG A 150 14.06 15.55 -27.47
C ARG A 150 14.17 16.61 -26.36
N GLY A 151 14.36 16.18 -25.07
CA GLY A 151 14.66 16.97 -23.85
C GLY A 151 13.54 16.81 -22.82
N VAL A 152 13.85 16.83 -21.51
CA VAL A 152 12.83 16.65 -20.45
C VAL A 152 11.96 17.91 -20.35
N SER A 153 11.03 18.05 -21.26
CA SER A 153 9.91 18.98 -21.14
C SER A 153 8.62 18.16 -21.23
N ALA A 154 7.53 18.68 -20.71
CA ALA A 154 6.22 18.05 -20.86
C ALA A 154 5.88 17.73 -22.33
N SER A 155 6.49 18.45 -23.28
CA SER A 155 6.37 18.23 -24.73
C SER A 155 7.01 16.94 -25.25
N GLN A 156 7.79 16.22 -24.43
CA GLN A 156 8.40 14.93 -24.82
C GLN A 156 7.62 13.73 -24.31
N LEU A 157 6.76 13.95 -23.31
CA LEU A 157 5.94 12.88 -22.75
C LEU A 157 5.11 12.23 -23.86
N GLN A 158 5.18 10.92 -23.92
CA GLN A 158 4.34 10.09 -24.78
C GLN A 158 3.05 9.65 -24.04
N THR A 159 2.88 10.11 -22.79
CA THR A 159 1.74 9.84 -21.91
C THR A 159 1.16 11.17 -21.45
N THR A 160 -0.13 11.20 -21.22
CA THR A 160 -0.89 12.40 -20.82
C THR A 160 -1.08 12.50 -19.32
N TYR A 161 -1.12 11.41 -18.60
CA TYR A 161 -1.50 11.34 -17.18
C TYR A 161 -0.71 12.28 -16.25
N ASN A 162 0.57 12.52 -16.52
CA ASN A 162 1.38 13.46 -15.73
C ASN A 162 0.93 14.93 -15.90
N GLN A 163 0.38 15.26 -17.07
CA GLN A 163 -0.19 16.57 -17.35
C GLN A 163 -1.59 16.69 -16.76
N THR A 164 -2.41 15.64 -16.87
CA THR A 164 -3.75 15.54 -16.26
C THR A 164 -3.68 15.75 -14.75
N LEU A 165 -2.78 15.05 -14.06
CA LEU A 165 -2.54 15.21 -12.63
C LEU A 165 -1.90 16.57 -12.27
N GLY A 166 -1.30 17.26 -13.23
CA GLY A 166 -0.61 18.55 -13.01
C GLY A 166 0.73 18.41 -12.29
N VAL A 167 1.45 17.25 -12.40
CA VAL A 167 2.77 17.09 -11.76
C VAL A 167 3.90 17.70 -12.56
N THR A 168 3.77 17.83 -13.87
CA THR A 168 4.85 18.32 -14.75
C THR A 168 5.39 19.72 -14.40
N PRO A 169 4.59 20.70 -13.94
CA PRO A 169 5.12 21.97 -13.44
C PRO A 169 5.98 21.79 -12.18
N LEU A 170 5.67 20.83 -11.32
CA LEU A 170 6.38 20.59 -10.05
C LEU A 170 7.81 20.07 -10.27
N TRP A 171 8.03 19.30 -11.32
CA TRP A 171 9.36 18.79 -11.68
C TRP A 171 10.37 19.92 -11.94
N ASN A 172 9.92 21.05 -12.48
CA ASN A 172 10.77 22.24 -12.69
C ASN A 172 11.25 22.88 -11.38
N TYR A 173 10.58 22.57 -10.25
CA TYR A 173 10.96 23.00 -8.91
C TYR A 173 11.65 21.89 -8.10
N GLY A 174 11.96 20.76 -8.74
CA GLY A 174 12.62 19.63 -8.10
C GLY A 174 11.71 18.79 -7.18
N VAL A 175 10.39 18.96 -7.28
CA VAL A 175 9.42 18.11 -6.59
C VAL A 175 9.20 16.88 -7.46
N THR A 176 9.79 15.77 -7.08
CA THR A 176 9.94 14.54 -7.89
C THR A 176 9.96 13.27 -7.02
N GLY A 177 9.47 13.35 -5.78
CA GLY A 177 9.49 12.25 -4.80
C GLY A 177 10.86 11.97 -4.18
N THR A 178 11.85 12.86 -4.39
CA THR A 178 13.23 12.65 -3.92
C THR A 178 13.28 12.36 -2.42
N GLY A 179 13.95 11.27 -2.06
CA GLY A 179 14.16 10.87 -0.67
C GLY A 179 12.98 10.10 -0.05
N VAL A 180 11.83 10.02 -0.71
CA VAL A 180 10.67 9.27 -0.22
C VAL A 180 10.73 7.84 -0.72
N GLY A 181 10.54 6.87 0.18
CA GLY A 181 10.40 5.45 -0.13
C GLY A 181 8.95 5.10 -0.42
N VAL A 182 8.68 4.52 -1.60
CA VAL A 182 7.39 3.95 -2.00
C VAL A 182 7.53 2.44 -2.07
N ALA A 183 6.84 1.74 -1.19
CA ALA A 183 6.77 0.28 -1.23
C ALA A 183 5.66 -0.17 -2.20
N VAL A 184 6.01 -1.06 -3.10
CA VAL A 184 5.09 -1.67 -4.07
C VAL A 184 4.86 -3.11 -3.64
N ILE A 185 3.68 -3.38 -3.08
CA ILE A 185 3.25 -4.73 -2.66
C ILE A 185 2.52 -5.34 -3.85
N ASP A 186 3.23 -6.15 -4.64
CA ASP A 186 2.78 -6.62 -5.95
C ASP A 186 3.52 -7.90 -6.40
N THR A 187 3.67 -8.11 -7.69
CA THR A 187 4.33 -9.28 -8.31
C THR A 187 5.85 -9.20 -8.33
N GLY A 188 6.44 -8.13 -7.79
CA GLY A 188 7.85 -7.82 -7.81
C GLY A 188 8.16 -6.61 -8.70
N ILE A 189 9.43 -6.22 -8.77
CA ILE A 189 9.93 -5.19 -9.69
C ILE A 189 11.20 -5.72 -10.34
N ASP A 190 11.31 -5.61 -11.66
CA ASP A 190 12.60 -5.79 -12.34
C ASP A 190 13.45 -4.52 -12.21
N GLY A 191 14.06 -4.37 -11.05
CA GLY A 191 14.81 -3.18 -10.65
C GLY A 191 16.11 -2.93 -11.42
N ALA A 192 16.50 -3.85 -12.30
CA ALA A 192 17.67 -3.70 -13.16
C ALA A 192 17.38 -2.92 -14.46
N LEU A 193 16.09 -2.66 -14.75
CA LEU A 193 15.69 -1.94 -15.95
C LEU A 193 16.18 -0.49 -15.94
N PRO A 194 16.52 0.08 -17.12
CA PRO A 194 17.00 1.45 -17.25
C PRO A 194 16.05 2.50 -16.66
N ASP A 195 14.76 2.20 -16.63
CA ASP A 195 13.71 3.08 -16.09
C ASP A 195 13.81 3.32 -14.59
N PHE A 196 14.48 2.43 -13.88
CA PHE A 196 14.69 2.53 -12.43
C PHE A 196 16.11 2.98 -12.07
N ALA A 197 16.91 3.37 -13.06
CA ALA A 197 18.25 3.89 -12.81
C ALA A 197 18.20 5.28 -12.14
N THR A 198 19.22 5.58 -11.34
CA THR A 198 19.50 6.95 -10.90
C THR A 198 19.83 7.84 -12.11
N ALA A 199 19.74 9.17 -11.95
CA ALA A 199 19.99 10.12 -13.03
C ALA A 199 21.37 9.97 -13.71
N ASP A 200 22.38 9.50 -12.95
CA ASP A 200 23.73 9.20 -13.46
C ASP A 200 23.85 7.78 -14.07
N GLY A 201 22.79 7.00 -14.05
CA GLY A 201 22.73 5.65 -14.61
C GLY A 201 23.53 4.58 -13.86
N LYS A 202 24.06 4.90 -12.66
CA LYS A 202 25.00 4.00 -11.96
C LYS A 202 24.35 3.07 -10.95
N HIS A 203 23.20 3.43 -10.42
CA HIS A 203 22.51 2.69 -9.36
C HIS A 203 21.04 2.51 -9.71
N SER A 204 20.38 1.57 -9.07
CA SER A 204 18.94 1.43 -9.14
C SER A 204 18.27 2.21 -8.01
N ARG A 205 17.11 2.82 -8.31
CA ARG A 205 16.21 3.42 -7.33
C ARG A 205 15.29 2.39 -6.68
N VAL A 206 15.31 1.13 -7.13
CA VAL A 206 14.77 0.00 -6.37
C VAL A 206 15.81 -0.36 -5.32
N ILE A 207 15.72 0.28 -4.16
CA ILE A 207 16.77 0.25 -3.12
C ILE A 207 16.66 -0.96 -2.18
N ALA A 208 15.52 -1.64 -2.19
CA ALA A 208 15.30 -2.87 -1.43
C ALA A 208 14.32 -3.79 -2.16
N SER A 209 14.47 -5.09 -1.91
CA SER A 209 13.58 -6.11 -2.44
C SER A 209 13.31 -7.16 -1.37
N ALA A 210 12.04 -7.49 -1.16
CA ALA A 210 11.55 -8.55 -0.29
C ALA A 210 10.70 -9.55 -1.08
N VAL A 211 10.68 -10.79 -0.65
CA VAL A 211 9.87 -11.86 -1.25
C VAL A 211 9.08 -12.54 -0.14
N ASP A 212 7.78 -12.29 -0.12
CA ASP A 212 6.86 -12.73 0.93
C ASP A 212 5.92 -13.86 0.49
N ASN A 213 6.16 -14.42 -0.68
CA ASN A 213 5.47 -15.62 -1.13
C ASN A 213 6.43 -16.82 -1.07
N PRO A 214 6.14 -17.86 -0.26
CA PRO A 214 7.02 -19.04 -0.14
C PRO A 214 7.12 -19.84 -1.44
N ASN A 215 6.17 -19.69 -2.36
CA ASN A 215 6.18 -20.38 -3.66
C ASN A 215 6.96 -19.60 -4.74
N ALA A 216 7.32 -18.34 -4.48
CA ALA A 216 8.12 -17.57 -5.42
C ALA A 216 9.54 -18.13 -5.52
N THR A 217 10.02 -18.31 -6.73
CA THR A 217 11.35 -18.86 -7.03
C THR A 217 12.37 -17.78 -7.38
N THR A 218 11.89 -16.59 -7.76
CA THR A 218 12.71 -15.43 -8.12
C THR A 218 12.29 -14.19 -7.34
N ALA A 219 13.20 -13.22 -7.24
CA ALA A 219 12.92 -11.90 -6.68
C ALA A 219 12.46 -10.89 -7.75
N THR A 220 12.68 -11.21 -9.03
CA THR A 220 12.28 -10.38 -10.16
C THR A 220 10.79 -10.56 -10.49
N ASP A 221 10.28 -9.70 -11.34
CA ASP A 221 8.89 -9.71 -11.76
C ASP A 221 8.67 -10.60 -12.98
N SER A 222 8.43 -11.88 -12.76
CA SER A 222 8.11 -12.84 -13.82
C SER A 222 6.68 -12.71 -14.35
N TYR A 223 5.79 -12.03 -13.62
CA TYR A 223 4.43 -11.76 -14.08
C TYR A 223 4.35 -10.48 -14.92
N GLY A 224 4.95 -9.37 -14.47
CA GLY A 224 5.07 -8.12 -15.19
C GLY A 224 4.26 -6.96 -14.62
N HIS A 225 3.29 -7.22 -13.75
CA HIS A 225 2.37 -6.22 -13.25
C HIS A 225 3.04 -5.24 -12.27
N GLY A 226 3.82 -5.72 -11.32
CA GLY A 226 4.46 -4.83 -10.34
C GLY A 226 5.52 -3.92 -10.96
N THR A 227 6.19 -4.36 -12.03
CA THR A 227 7.12 -3.52 -12.81
C THR A 227 6.38 -2.42 -13.58
N ASP A 228 5.23 -2.74 -14.18
CA ASP A 228 4.35 -1.78 -14.83
C ASP A 228 3.86 -0.71 -13.83
N VAL A 229 3.34 -1.13 -12.68
CA VAL A 229 2.94 -0.28 -11.55
C VAL A 229 4.10 0.62 -11.06
N ALA A 230 5.28 0.04 -10.85
CA ALA A 230 6.46 0.78 -10.40
C ALA A 230 6.91 1.84 -11.42
N GLY A 231 6.76 1.56 -12.72
CA GLY A 231 7.03 2.50 -13.80
C GLY A 231 6.12 3.73 -13.75
N ILE A 232 4.83 3.53 -13.44
CA ILE A 232 3.86 4.63 -13.28
C ILE A 232 4.23 5.50 -12.06
N ILE A 233 4.68 4.89 -10.96
CA ILE A 233 5.12 5.64 -9.78
C ILE A 233 6.37 6.47 -10.10
N ALA A 234 7.43 5.83 -10.62
CA ALA A 234 8.78 6.40 -10.61
C ALA A 234 9.64 6.01 -11.81
N GLY A 235 9.08 5.59 -12.92
CA GLY A 235 9.84 5.34 -14.14
C GLY A 235 10.57 6.62 -14.59
N ASN A 236 11.88 6.52 -14.83
CA ASN A 236 12.68 7.64 -15.33
C ASN A 236 14.06 7.13 -15.76
N ARG A 237 14.37 7.25 -17.03
CA ARG A 237 15.65 6.83 -17.59
C ARG A 237 16.73 7.86 -17.38
N SER A 238 17.98 7.44 -17.33
CA SER A 238 19.12 8.36 -17.28
C SER A 238 19.14 9.30 -18.49
N ALA A 239 19.71 10.49 -18.33
CA ALA A 239 19.75 11.53 -19.36
C ALA A 239 20.45 11.11 -20.67
N SER A 240 21.24 10.04 -20.66
CA SER A 240 21.90 9.49 -21.84
C SER A 240 21.05 8.47 -22.62
N ASP A 241 19.92 8.03 -22.08
CA ASP A 241 19.06 7.04 -22.73
C ASP A 241 18.21 7.70 -23.84
N PRO A 242 18.06 7.06 -25.01
CA PRO A 242 17.26 7.59 -26.12
C PRO A 242 15.77 7.82 -25.78
N LEU A 243 15.23 7.09 -24.82
CA LEU A 243 13.83 7.21 -24.38
C LEU A 243 13.67 8.07 -23.13
N HIS A 244 14.75 8.72 -22.65
CA HIS A 244 14.69 9.63 -21.51
C HIS A 244 13.62 10.69 -21.71
N GLY A 245 12.78 10.90 -20.70
CA GLY A 245 11.73 11.92 -20.70
C GLY A 245 10.46 11.56 -21.49
N GLN A 246 10.38 10.38 -22.14
CA GLN A 246 9.21 9.99 -22.93
C GLN A 246 8.13 9.29 -22.09
N TYR A 247 8.54 8.38 -21.23
CA TYR A 247 7.67 7.56 -20.37
C TYR A 247 8.10 7.75 -18.92
N VAL A 248 7.68 8.84 -18.32
CA VAL A 248 8.14 9.25 -16.99
C VAL A 248 7.03 8.97 -15.97
N GLY A 249 7.38 8.38 -14.84
CA GLY A 249 6.47 8.19 -13.70
C GLY A 249 6.17 9.51 -13.00
N VAL A 250 5.16 9.50 -12.14
CA VAL A 250 4.66 10.70 -11.43
C VAL A 250 5.74 11.31 -10.54
N ALA A 251 6.45 10.50 -9.76
CA ALA A 251 7.52 10.88 -8.85
C ALA A 251 8.87 10.29 -9.31
N PRO A 252 9.49 10.83 -10.37
CA PRO A 252 10.57 10.18 -11.11
C PRO A 252 11.88 9.99 -10.33
N ASN A 253 12.01 10.55 -9.13
CA ASN A 253 13.17 10.38 -8.25
C ASN A 253 12.82 9.73 -6.90
N ALA A 254 11.61 9.21 -6.73
CA ALA A 254 11.26 8.42 -5.55
C ALA A 254 12.10 7.13 -5.50
N ASN A 255 12.39 6.68 -4.29
CA ASN A 255 12.95 5.36 -4.06
C ASN A 255 11.85 4.31 -4.06
N LEU A 256 12.11 3.17 -4.65
CA LEU A 256 11.18 2.06 -4.72
C LEU A 256 11.63 0.91 -3.82
N ILE A 257 10.69 0.28 -3.15
CA ILE A 257 10.90 -0.93 -2.38
C ILE A 257 9.99 -2.01 -2.98
N SER A 258 10.60 -3.02 -3.61
CA SER A 258 9.91 -4.15 -4.21
C SER A 258 9.49 -5.14 -3.13
N ILE A 259 8.21 -5.36 -2.95
CA ILE A 259 7.67 -6.36 -2.01
C ILE A 259 6.84 -7.35 -2.83
N LYS A 260 7.50 -8.46 -3.22
CA LYS A 260 6.89 -9.51 -4.02
C LYS A 260 6.08 -10.44 -3.14
N VAL A 261 4.76 -10.38 -3.31
CA VAL A 261 3.80 -11.21 -2.56
C VAL A 261 3.20 -12.33 -3.41
N SER A 262 3.50 -12.39 -4.70
CA SER A 262 3.03 -13.41 -5.64
C SER A 262 4.11 -14.44 -5.98
N ASP A 263 3.68 -15.60 -6.49
CA ASP A 263 4.54 -16.51 -7.25
C ASP A 263 4.75 -16.00 -8.69
N GLU A 264 5.41 -16.80 -9.52
CA GLU A 264 5.70 -16.47 -10.93
C GLU A 264 4.46 -16.45 -11.83
N ALA A 265 3.37 -17.06 -11.40
CA ALA A 265 2.08 -17.02 -12.08
C ALA A 265 1.20 -15.85 -11.61
N GLY A 266 1.72 -15.03 -10.69
CA GLY A 266 0.97 -13.94 -10.11
C GLY A 266 0.02 -14.35 -8.98
N ALA A 267 0.03 -15.61 -8.52
CA ALA A 267 -0.87 -16.06 -7.48
C ALA A 267 -0.38 -15.64 -6.08
N THR A 268 -1.31 -15.15 -5.27
CA THR A 268 -1.05 -14.74 -3.88
C THR A 268 -2.27 -14.98 -2.97
N ASN A 269 -2.14 -14.62 -1.71
CA ASN A 269 -3.20 -14.74 -0.71
C ASN A 269 -3.07 -13.63 0.34
N VAL A 270 -4.08 -13.46 1.19
CA VAL A 270 -4.13 -12.44 2.24
C VAL A 270 -2.92 -12.51 3.17
N LEU A 271 -2.48 -13.70 3.54
CA LEU A 271 -1.35 -13.87 4.44
C LEU A 271 -0.05 -13.30 3.87
N ASN A 272 0.24 -13.56 2.58
CA ASN A 272 1.43 -13.03 1.92
C ASN A 272 1.40 -11.49 1.86
N VAL A 273 0.22 -10.91 1.60
CA VAL A 273 0.05 -9.45 1.56
C VAL A 273 0.23 -8.83 2.94
N ILE A 274 -0.28 -9.46 4.01
CA ILE A 274 -0.05 -9.01 5.38
C ILE A 274 1.44 -9.06 5.75
N TYR A 275 2.18 -10.08 5.31
CA TYR A 275 3.64 -10.11 5.48
C TYR A 275 4.34 -8.97 4.75
N GLY A 276 3.89 -8.64 3.53
CA GLY A 276 4.42 -7.49 2.80
C GLY A 276 4.19 -6.16 3.53
N LEU A 277 3.01 -5.97 4.13
CA LEU A 277 2.70 -4.81 4.97
C LEU A 277 3.57 -4.79 6.24
N GLN A 278 3.75 -5.95 6.88
CA GLN A 278 4.63 -6.09 8.03
C GLN A 278 6.07 -5.70 7.68
N PHE A 279 6.60 -6.19 6.54
CA PHE A 279 7.92 -5.78 6.07
C PHE A 279 8.02 -4.26 5.90
N ALA A 280 7.01 -3.63 5.28
CA ALA A 280 7.01 -2.19 5.06
C ALA A 280 7.06 -1.40 6.39
N VAL A 281 6.31 -1.84 7.41
CA VAL A 281 6.31 -1.23 8.75
C VAL A 281 7.64 -1.46 9.47
N GLU A 282 8.15 -2.70 9.48
CA GLU A 282 9.41 -3.05 10.16
C GLU A 282 10.63 -2.32 9.59
N HIS A 283 10.62 -2.05 8.28
CA HIS A 283 11.73 -1.42 7.56
C HIS A 283 11.45 0.06 7.21
N GLN A 284 10.37 0.65 7.77
CA GLN A 284 9.97 2.02 7.49
C GLN A 284 11.12 3.02 7.66
N SER A 285 11.78 2.99 8.81
CA SER A 285 12.89 3.91 9.10
C SER A 285 14.13 3.65 8.26
N GLN A 286 14.38 2.38 7.91
CA GLN A 286 15.57 1.99 7.16
C GLN A 286 15.55 2.50 5.72
N TYR A 287 14.38 2.46 5.07
CA TYR A 287 14.20 2.82 3.66
C TYR A 287 13.37 4.09 3.48
N ASN A 288 13.06 4.80 4.57
CA ASN A 288 12.14 5.94 4.59
C ASN A 288 10.83 5.64 3.86
N ILE A 289 10.22 4.48 4.15
CA ILE A 289 8.95 4.07 3.55
C ILE A 289 7.85 4.97 4.11
N ARG A 290 7.27 5.79 3.25
CA ARG A 290 6.19 6.71 3.59
C ARG A 290 4.90 6.40 2.85
N VAL A 291 4.99 5.62 1.78
CA VAL A 291 3.88 5.24 0.91
C VAL A 291 3.93 3.75 0.66
N VAL A 292 2.78 3.11 0.67
CA VAL A 292 2.57 1.75 0.18
C VAL A 292 1.54 1.83 -0.96
N ASN A 293 1.90 1.29 -2.12
CA ASN A 293 0.96 1.06 -3.21
C ASN A 293 0.50 -0.39 -3.22
N MET A 294 -0.80 -0.59 -3.28
CA MET A 294 -1.46 -1.90 -3.34
C MET A 294 -2.42 -1.94 -4.52
N SER A 295 -1.91 -2.37 -5.67
CA SER A 295 -2.72 -2.59 -6.87
C SER A 295 -3.32 -4.00 -6.89
N VAL A 296 -3.91 -4.39 -5.76
CA VAL A 296 -4.44 -5.74 -5.48
C VAL A 296 -5.76 -5.64 -4.72
N ASP A 297 -6.62 -6.66 -4.82
CA ASP A 297 -7.78 -6.81 -3.97
C ASP A 297 -8.04 -8.26 -3.56
N SER A 298 -8.76 -8.45 -2.45
CA SER A 298 -9.22 -9.77 -2.02
C SER A 298 -10.29 -10.31 -2.98
N SER A 299 -10.40 -11.62 -3.04
CA SER A 299 -11.41 -12.28 -3.88
C SER A 299 -12.78 -12.42 -3.19
N THR A 300 -12.88 -12.00 -1.94
CA THR A 300 -14.09 -12.20 -1.13
C THR A 300 -14.47 -10.89 -0.43
N PRO A 301 -15.74 -10.44 -0.56
CA PRO A 301 -16.21 -9.26 0.14
C PRO A 301 -16.29 -9.54 1.65
N GLN A 302 -15.74 -8.61 2.44
CA GLN A 302 -15.77 -8.67 3.90
C GLN A 302 -15.79 -7.26 4.49
N SER A 303 -16.48 -7.06 5.63
CA SER A 303 -16.47 -5.78 6.34
C SER A 303 -15.06 -5.46 6.85
N TYR A 304 -14.62 -4.22 6.66
CA TYR A 304 -13.32 -3.76 7.17
C TYR A 304 -13.16 -3.98 8.67
N LYS A 305 -14.26 -4.00 9.41
CA LYS A 305 -14.26 -4.21 10.87
C LYS A 305 -13.76 -5.58 11.28
N THR A 306 -13.79 -6.54 10.37
CA THR A 306 -13.47 -7.95 10.67
C THR A 306 -12.55 -8.58 9.63
N ASP A 307 -12.09 -7.82 8.65
CA ASP A 307 -11.13 -8.30 7.64
C ASP A 307 -9.69 -8.11 8.15
N PRO A 308 -8.87 -9.17 8.17
CA PRO A 308 -7.50 -9.08 8.66
C PRO A 308 -6.56 -8.28 7.74
N LEU A 309 -6.86 -8.17 6.43
CA LEU A 309 -6.09 -7.35 5.52
C LEU A 309 -6.39 -5.87 5.76
N ASP A 310 -7.66 -5.50 5.99
CA ASP A 310 -8.04 -4.14 6.37
C ASP A 310 -7.40 -3.75 7.70
N ALA A 311 -7.40 -4.64 8.70
CA ALA A 311 -6.69 -4.39 9.96
C ALA A 311 -5.18 -4.16 9.74
N ALA A 312 -4.56 -4.87 8.80
CA ALA A 312 -3.13 -4.71 8.51
C ALA A 312 -2.82 -3.38 7.78
N VAL A 313 -3.67 -2.92 6.85
CA VAL A 313 -3.48 -1.62 6.21
C VAL A 313 -3.75 -0.47 7.16
N GLU A 314 -4.75 -0.57 8.05
CA GLU A 314 -4.96 0.39 9.12
C GLU A 314 -3.75 0.45 10.09
N ALA A 315 -3.15 -0.71 10.40
CA ALA A 315 -1.93 -0.76 11.18
C ALA A 315 -0.80 0.04 10.51
N ALA A 316 -0.55 -0.14 9.22
CA ALA A 316 0.45 0.63 8.48
C ALA A 316 0.10 2.13 8.47
N TRP A 317 -1.18 2.49 8.30
CA TRP A 317 -1.67 3.87 8.35
C TRP A 317 -1.37 4.54 9.69
N LEU A 318 -1.65 3.86 10.79
CA LEU A 318 -1.38 4.34 12.14
C LEU A 318 0.12 4.48 12.44
N HIS A 319 0.98 3.76 11.70
CA HIS A 319 2.43 3.94 11.72
C HIS A 319 2.92 5.12 10.86
N GLY A 320 2.02 5.88 10.25
CA GLY A 320 2.38 7.03 9.43
C GLY A 320 2.78 6.69 8.00
N ILE A 321 2.41 5.51 7.51
CA ILE A 321 2.56 5.10 6.12
C ILE A 321 1.24 5.35 5.39
N VAL A 322 1.26 6.14 4.33
CA VAL A 322 0.09 6.35 3.48
C VAL A 322 -0.13 5.10 2.63
N VAL A 323 -1.27 4.46 2.76
CA VAL A 323 -1.65 3.30 1.95
C VAL A 323 -2.57 3.76 0.82
N VAL A 324 -2.18 3.44 -0.41
CA VAL A 324 -2.95 3.73 -1.63
C VAL A 324 -3.36 2.40 -2.25
N ALA A 325 -4.66 2.21 -2.44
CA ALA A 325 -5.23 0.97 -2.95
C ALA A 325 -6.06 1.19 -4.22
N SER A 326 -5.99 0.25 -5.16
CA SER A 326 -6.86 0.22 -6.33
C SER A 326 -8.29 -0.14 -5.96
N ALA A 327 -9.29 0.55 -6.53
CA ALA A 327 -10.72 0.32 -6.20
C ALA A 327 -11.28 -1.02 -6.69
N GLY A 328 -10.58 -1.69 -7.61
CA GLY A 328 -11.05 -2.89 -8.30
C GLY A 328 -11.65 -2.62 -9.67
N ASN A 329 -11.81 -3.67 -10.47
CA ASN A 329 -12.26 -3.58 -11.88
C ASN A 329 -13.60 -4.29 -12.12
N ARG A 330 -14.57 -4.05 -11.21
CA ARG A 330 -15.91 -4.67 -11.25
C ARG A 330 -17.01 -3.73 -11.76
N GLY A 331 -16.61 -2.51 -12.19
CA GLY A 331 -17.55 -1.48 -12.64
C GLY A 331 -18.46 -0.96 -11.52
N ALA A 332 -19.60 -0.39 -11.91
CA ALA A 332 -20.62 0.12 -11.00
C ALA A 332 -21.62 -0.97 -10.56
N THR A 333 -21.18 -2.23 -10.48
CA THR A 333 -22.06 -3.34 -10.07
C THR A 333 -22.29 -3.32 -8.55
N ALA A 334 -23.40 -3.90 -8.11
CA ALA A 334 -23.71 -3.98 -6.69
C ALA A 334 -22.59 -4.73 -5.95
N GLY A 335 -22.03 -4.11 -4.91
CA GLY A 335 -20.94 -4.68 -4.12
C GLY A 335 -19.55 -4.57 -4.75
N ALA A 336 -19.36 -3.81 -5.82
CA ALA A 336 -18.07 -3.69 -6.52
C ALA A 336 -16.91 -3.24 -5.62
N VAL A 337 -17.18 -2.44 -4.60
CA VAL A 337 -16.19 -1.87 -3.66
C VAL A 337 -16.20 -2.52 -2.27
N GLN A 338 -16.60 -3.79 -2.18
CA GLN A 338 -16.72 -4.50 -0.90
C GLN A 338 -15.50 -5.39 -0.58
N TYR A 339 -14.37 -5.17 -1.25
CA TYR A 339 -13.19 -6.03 -1.21
C TYR A 339 -11.99 -5.30 -0.58
N SER A 340 -11.32 -5.98 0.35
CA SER A 340 -10.12 -5.43 1.00
C SER A 340 -8.92 -5.41 0.02
N PRO A 341 -8.05 -4.39 0.13
CA PRO A 341 -8.04 -3.31 1.11
C PRO A 341 -8.83 -2.07 0.66
N ALA A 342 -9.44 -2.07 -0.53
CA ALA A 342 -10.10 -0.88 -1.10
C ALA A 342 -11.37 -0.44 -0.35
N ASN A 343 -12.03 -1.35 0.37
CA ASN A 343 -13.22 -1.05 1.18
C ASN A 343 -12.89 -0.39 2.53
N ASP A 344 -11.62 -0.38 2.93
CA ASP A 344 -11.19 0.21 4.19
C ASP A 344 -11.37 1.74 4.19
N PRO A 345 -11.95 2.33 5.27
CA PRO A 345 -12.18 3.77 5.33
C PRO A 345 -10.91 4.61 5.42
N TYR A 346 -9.81 4.08 5.98
CA TYR A 346 -8.58 4.84 6.17
C TYR A 346 -7.77 4.96 4.90
N VAL A 347 -7.62 3.89 4.10
CA VAL A 347 -6.78 3.90 2.91
C VAL A 347 -7.31 4.87 1.84
N ILE A 348 -6.41 5.35 0.99
CA ILE A 348 -6.78 6.13 -0.19
C ILE A 348 -7.14 5.15 -1.30
N THR A 349 -8.42 4.98 -1.56
CA THR A 349 -8.92 4.12 -2.63
C THR A 349 -9.05 4.89 -3.93
N VAL A 350 -8.44 4.39 -5.01
CA VAL A 350 -8.34 5.08 -6.28
C VAL A 350 -9.14 4.37 -7.36
N GLY A 351 -10.10 5.08 -7.94
CA GLY A 351 -10.83 4.69 -9.15
C GLY A 351 -10.09 5.08 -10.42
N GLY A 352 -10.47 4.47 -11.53
CA GLY A 352 -9.89 4.75 -12.84
C GLY A 352 -10.79 5.62 -13.72
N VAL A 353 -10.20 6.59 -14.42
CA VAL A 353 -10.85 7.33 -15.49
C VAL A 353 -10.24 7.00 -16.85
N ASP A 354 -11.01 7.22 -17.90
CA ASP A 354 -10.54 7.34 -19.27
C ASP A 354 -10.35 8.83 -19.58
N GLU A 355 -9.11 9.22 -19.81
CA GLU A 355 -8.72 10.61 -20.15
C GLU A 355 -8.93 10.96 -21.62
N ASN A 356 -9.55 10.07 -22.39
CA ASN A 356 -9.84 10.25 -23.82
C ASN A 356 -8.62 10.70 -24.67
N GLY A 357 -7.40 10.42 -24.16
CA GLY A 357 -6.13 10.82 -24.78
C GLY A 357 -5.83 12.32 -24.68
N THR A 358 -6.48 13.05 -23.77
CA THR A 358 -6.24 14.47 -23.51
C THR A 358 -5.65 14.68 -22.11
N ALA A 359 -5.06 15.84 -21.87
CA ALA A 359 -4.57 16.23 -20.54
C ALA A 359 -5.59 17.14 -19.79
N ASN A 360 -6.81 17.22 -20.26
CA ASN A 360 -7.85 18.09 -19.71
C ASN A 360 -8.81 17.29 -18.83
N PRO A 361 -8.73 17.40 -17.49
CA PRO A 361 -9.63 16.63 -16.61
C PRO A 361 -11.13 16.92 -16.80
N ALA A 362 -11.48 17.96 -17.57
CA ALA A 362 -12.89 18.34 -17.79
C ALA A 362 -13.63 17.40 -18.76
N ASP A 363 -12.91 16.65 -19.59
CA ASP A 363 -13.49 15.65 -20.51
C ASP A 363 -13.24 14.20 -20.08
N ASP A 364 -12.65 13.99 -18.89
CA ASP A 364 -12.44 12.69 -18.32
C ASP A 364 -13.76 12.03 -17.91
N THR A 365 -13.82 10.72 -18.09
CA THR A 365 -14.99 9.92 -17.75
C THR A 365 -14.60 8.73 -16.88
N VAL A 366 -15.44 8.39 -15.90
CA VAL A 366 -15.20 7.17 -15.11
C VAL A 366 -15.16 5.97 -16.05
N ALA A 367 -14.05 5.24 -16.05
CA ALA A 367 -13.91 4.05 -16.86
C ALA A 367 -14.97 3.00 -16.48
N SER A 368 -15.59 2.39 -17.46
CA SER A 368 -16.74 1.49 -17.25
C SER A 368 -16.44 0.29 -16.34
N TRP A 369 -15.19 -0.11 -16.28
CA TRP A 369 -14.70 -1.18 -15.42
C TRP A 369 -14.33 -0.70 -14.00
N SER A 370 -14.14 0.59 -13.75
CA SER A 370 -13.74 1.10 -12.43
C SER A 370 -14.79 0.83 -11.37
N SER A 371 -14.42 0.14 -10.29
CA SER A 371 -15.32 -0.12 -9.18
C SER A 371 -15.70 1.16 -8.46
N GLN A 372 -17.00 1.32 -8.16
CA GLN A 372 -17.54 2.46 -7.42
C GLN A 372 -18.82 2.08 -6.67
N GLY A 373 -19.13 2.80 -5.61
CA GLY A 373 -20.35 2.62 -4.85
C GLY A 373 -20.16 2.62 -3.33
N SER A 374 -21.07 1.98 -2.62
CA SER A 374 -21.03 1.84 -1.17
C SER A 374 -20.45 0.49 -0.77
N THR A 375 -19.57 0.51 0.22
CA THR A 375 -19.11 -0.70 0.89
C THR A 375 -20.24 -1.30 1.74
N GLN A 376 -20.05 -2.52 2.26
CA GLN A 376 -21.00 -3.15 3.21
C GLN A 376 -21.12 -2.39 4.53
N ASP A 377 -20.18 -1.51 4.85
CA ASP A 377 -20.18 -0.65 6.04
C ASP A 377 -20.76 0.75 5.75
N GLY A 378 -21.26 0.99 4.53
CA GLY A 378 -21.90 2.24 4.12
C GLY A 378 -20.95 3.35 3.71
N ILE A 379 -19.68 3.04 3.48
CA ILE A 379 -18.65 3.99 3.08
C ILE A 379 -18.65 4.12 1.56
N GLN A 380 -18.64 5.36 1.06
CA GLN A 380 -18.52 5.61 -0.37
C GLN A 380 -17.09 5.44 -0.84
N LYS A 381 -16.89 4.71 -1.93
CA LYS A 381 -15.60 4.47 -2.57
C LYS A 381 -15.75 4.57 -4.10
N PRO A 382 -14.69 4.97 -4.81
CA PRO A 382 -13.36 5.35 -4.36
C PRO A 382 -13.33 6.74 -3.69
N ASP A 383 -12.20 7.08 -3.02
CA ASP A 383 -11.97 8.40 -2.42
C ASP A 383 -11.60 9.44 -3.48
N VAL A 384 -10.78 9.03 -4.46
CA VAL A 384 -10.31 9.85 -5.59
C VAL A 384 -10.22 9.01 -6.86
N TYR A 385 -10.07 9.70 -7.99
CA TYR A 385 -9.86 9.09 -9.30
C TYR A 385 -8.54 9.54 -9.91
N ALA A 386 -7.99 8.74 -10.81
CA ALA A 386 -6.85 9.09 -11.64
C ALA A 386 -6.95 8.36 -12.99
N PRO A 387 -6.21 8.80 -14.03
CA PRO A 387 -6.16 8.08 -15.30
C PRO A 387 -5.83 6.61 -15.11
N GLY A 388 -6.60 5.74 -15.75
CA GLY A 388 -6.45 4.29 -15.60
C GLY A 388 -6.67 3.53 -16.90
N ALA A 389 -7.07 4.21 -17.98
CA ALA A 389 -7.29 3.61 -19.29
C ALA A 389 -6.09 3.89 -20.22
N HIS A 390 -5.65 2.85 -20.93
CA HIS A 390 -4.57 2.95 -21.93
C HIS A 390 -3.24 3.50 -21.42
N ILE A 391 -2.92 3.24 -20.18
CA ILE A 391 -1.70 3.74 -19.54
C ILE A 391 -0.48 2.96 -20.02
N VAL A 392 0.50 3.68 -20.53
CA VAL A 392 1.77 3.10 -21.01
C VAL A 392 2.81 3.19 -19.92
N SER A 393 3.38 2.05 -19.55
CA SER A 393 4.42 1.94 -18.55
C SER A 393 5.43 0.81 -18.84
N VAL A 394 6.37 0.62 -17.94
CA VAL A 394 7.55 -0.24 -18.09
C VAL A 394 7.15 -1.70 -18.21
N LEU A 395 7.65 -2.38 -19.23
CA LEU A 395 7.46 -3.80 -19.45
C LEU A 395 8.65 -4.60 -18.89
N ALA A 396 8.38 -5.50 -17.94
CA ALA A 396 9.36 -6.48 -17.49
C ALA A 396 9.66 -7.47 -18.63
N PRO A 397 10.89 -7.57 -19.12
CA PRO A 397 11.23 -8.52 -20.20
C PRO A 397 11.07 -9.96 -19.70
N ASN A 398 10.63 -10.86 -20.59
CA ASN A 398 10.36 -12.27 -20.31
C ASN A 398 9.25 -12.55 -19.28
N SER A 399 8.49 -11.54 -18.89
CA SER A 399 7.32 -11.68 -18.03
C SER A 399 6.11 -12.27 -18.79
N GLN A 400 5.06 -12.63 -18.07
CA GLN A 400 3.80 -13.02 -18.69
C GLN A 400 3.20 -11.86 -19.49
N PHE A 401 3.34 -10.62 -19.03
CA PHE A 401 2.92 -9.43 -19.78
C PHE A 401 3.68 -9.29 -21.10
N ALA A 402 4.97 -9.56 -21.13
CA ALA A 402 5.78 -9.52 -22.35
C ALA A 402 5.40 -10.62 -23.35
N ASN A 403 4.88 -11.74 -22.86
CA ASN A 403 4.43 -12.87 -23.68
C ASN A 403 2.95 -12.78 -24.07
N SER A 404 2.26 -11.69 -23.71
CA SER A 404 0.85 -11.51 -24.09
C SER A 404 0.72 -11.29 -25.59
N SER A 405 -0.31 -11.86 -26.19
CA SER A 405 -0.58 -11.74 -27.63
C SER A 405 -1.28 -10.43 -28.02
N CYS A 406 -1.31 -9.44 -27.13
CA CYS A 406 -1.95 -8.16 -27.39
C CYS A 406 -1.10 -7.25 -28.28
N ASN A 407 -1.74 -6.35 -29.03
CA ASN A 407 -1.07 -5.24 -29.73
C ASN A 407 -0.79 -4.06 -28.79
N CYS A 408 -0.46 -4.32 -27.54
CA CYS A 408 -0.30 -3.35 -26.45
C CYS A 408 1.16 -3.07 -26.12
N ILE A 409 2.10 -3.84 -26.68
CA ILE A 409 3.53 -3.64 -26.48
C ILE A 409 4.01 -2.53 -27.43
N VAL A 410 4.67 -1.52 -26.87
CA VAL A 410 5.09 -0.32 -27.60
C VAL A 410 6.59 -0.02 -27.39
N ALA A 411 7.09 1.03 -28.05
CA ALA A 411 8.47 1.53 -27.92
C ALA A 411 9.53 0.42 -28.07
N GLY A 412 9.37 -0.42 -29.09
CA GLY A 412 10.35 -1.48 -29.40
C GLY A 412 10.38 -2.62 -28.38
N GLY A 413 9.30 -2.86 -27.65
CA GLY A 413 9.20 -3.95 -26.69
C GLY A 413 9.62 -3.59 -25.26
N GLN A 414 9.76 -2.31 -24.95
CA GLN A 414 10.23 -1.85 -23.64
C GLN A 414 9.09 -1.35 -22.73
N TYR A 415 7.92 -1.07 -23.30
CA TYR A 415 6.75 -0.57 -22.59
C TYR A 415 5.50 -1.33 -23.01
N ILE A 416 4.50 -1.29 -22.17
CA ILE A 416 3.20 -1.92 -22.38
C ILE A 416 2.08 -0.93 -22.07
N ALA A 417 1.00 -0.96 -22.85
CA ALA A 417 -0.22 -0.24 -22.56
C ALA A 417 -1.20 -1.15 -21.81
N THR A 418 -1.60 -0.74 -20.62
CA THR A 418 -2.52 -1.49 -19.75
C THR A 418 -3.70 -0.61 -19.32
N SER A 419 -4.74 -1.22 -18.78
CA SER A 419 -5.88 -0.50 -18.21
C SER A 419 -6.35 -1.17 -16.93
N GLY A 420 -6.76 -0.37 -15.96
CA GLY A 420 -7.25 -0.86 -14.68
C GLY A 420 -7.06 0.18 -13.57
N THR A 421 -7.75 0.00 -12.46
CA THR A 421 -7.50 0.78 -11.24
C THR A 421 -6.10 0.54 -10.67
N SER A 422 -5.44 -0.56 -11.07
CA SER A 422 -4.02 -0.81 -10.79
C SER A 422 -3.08 0.21 -11.41
N MET A 423 -3.47 0.87 -12.50
CA MET A 423 -2.70 1.94 -13.15
C MET A 423 -3.01 3.30 -12.55
N ALA A 424 -4.23 3.50 -12.05
CA ALA A 424 -4.65 4.72 -11.38
C ALA A 424 -4.04 4.87 -9.97
N ALA A 425 -4.03 3.80 -9.18
CA ALA A 425 -3.48 3.82 -7.82
C ALA A 425 -2.01 4.25 -7.75
N PRO A 426 -1.08 3.72 -8.57
CA PRO A 426 0.32 4.14 -8.54
C PRO A 426 0.54 5.61 -8.92
N MET A 427 -0.34 6.22 -9.70
CA MET A 427 -0.28 7.66 -9.97
C MET A 427 -0.49 8.47 -8.69
N ILE A 428 -1.48 8.09 -7.89
CA ILE A 428 -1.73 8.73 -6.59
C ILE A 428 -0.60 8.40 -5.61
N ALA A 429 -0.04 7.19 -5.62
CA ALA A 429 1.11 6.85 -4.78
C ALA A 429 2.34 7.70 -5.12
N GLY A 430 2.58 7.98 -6.40
CA GLY A 430 3.63 8.91 -6.86
C GLY A 430 3.34 10.35 -6.40
N LEU A 431 2.11 10.83 -6.58
CA LEU A 431 1.71 12.16 -6.10
C LEU A 431 1.87 12.30 -4.57
N VAL A 432 1.55 11.26 -3.82
CA VAL A 432 1.80 11.23 -2.36
C VAL A 432 3.29 11.32 -2.04
N ALA A 433 4.15 10.70 -2.84
CA ALA A 433 5.60 10.82 -2.66
C ALA A 433 6.08 12.27 -2.91
N ASP A 434 5.54 12.94 -3.94
CA ASP A 434 5.81 14.36 -4.21
C ASP A 434 5.33 15.26 -3.05
N LEU A 435 4.12 15.02 -2.54
CA LEU A 435 3.58 15.72 -1.36
C LEU A 435 4.48 15.55 -0.14
N LEU A 436 4.90 14.32 0.17
CA LEU A 436 5.71 14.01 1.34
C LEU A 436 7.17 14.46 1.20
N GLN A 437 7.67 14.70 -0.02
CA GLN A 437 8.93 15.42 -0.23
C GLN A 437 8.82 16.87 0.26
N VAL A 438 7.72 17.56 0.00
CA VAL A 438 7.50 18.97 0.38
C VAL A 438 7.00 19.09 1.82
N HIS A 439 6.16 18.17 2.24
CA HIS A 439 5.51 18.13 3.56
C HIS A 439 5.91 16.88 4.35
N PRO A 440 7.19 16.70 4.75
CA PRO A 440 7.70 15.44 5.29
C PRO A 440 7.06 15.00 6.61
N ASN A 441 6.44 15.92 7.33
CA ASN A 441 5.80 15.68 8.63
C ASN A 441 4.29 15.43 8.54
N TRP A 442 3.71 15.44 7.34
CA TRP A 442 2.28 15.18 7.22
C TRP A 442 1.94 13.74 7.57
N THR A 443 0.84 13.61 8.29
CA THR A 443 0.23 12.32 8.62
C THR A 443 -0.58 11.79 7.44
N PRO A 444 -0.87 10.48 7.39
CA PRO A 444 -1.74 9.92 6.37
C PRO A 444 -3.11 10.62 6.27
N ASN A 445 -3.73 10.98 7.40
CA ASN A 445 -5.00 11.71 7.42
C ASN A 445 -4.91 13.11 6.81
N GLN A 446 -3.76 13.79 6.96
CA GLN A 446 -3.51 15.07 6.31
C GLN A 446 -3.35 14.90 4.80
N VAL A 447 -2.58 13.88 4.38
CA VAL A 447 -2.40 13.58 2.96
C VAL A 447 -3.73 13.25 2.28
N LYS A 448 -4.53 12.35 2.85
CA LYS A 448 -5.84 11.99 2.30
C LYS A 448 -6.80 13.18 2.26
N GLY A 449 -6.85 13.96 3.34
CA GLY A 449 -7.69 15.16 3.41
C GLY A 449 -7.26 16.23 2.41
N ASP A 450 -5.96 16.36 2.15
CA ASP A 450 -5.42 17.24 1.13
C ASP A 450 -5.81 16.80 -0.28
N LEU A 451 -5.55 15.56 -0.63
CA LEU A 451 -5.86 15.02 -1.96
C LEU A 451 -7.35 15.16 -2.31
N THR A 452 -8.22 14.89 -1.35
CA THR A 452 -9.68 15.01 -1.57
C THR A 452 -10.12 16.47 -1.68
N SER A 453 -9.52 17.39 -0.91
CA SER A 453 -9.88 18.82 -0.94
C SER A 453 -9.23 19.61 -2.07
N SER A 454 -8.07 19.17 -2.57
CA SER A 454 -7.37 19.79 -3.70
C SER A 454 -7.88 19.30 -5.06
N ALA A 455 -8.70 18.27 -5.08
CA ALA A 455 -9.21 17.69 -6.31
C ALA A 455 -9.93 18.73 -7.19
N VAL A 456 -9.76 18.59 -8.48
CA VAL A 456 -10.57 19.23 -9.49
C VAL A 456 -11.68 18.28 -9.87
N SER A 457 -12.83 18.81 -10.22
CA SER A 457 -14.00 18.00 -10.49
C SER A 457 -14.55 18.30 -11.87
N ALA A 458 -14.56 17.30 -12.74
CA ALA A 458 -15.36 17.35 -13.96
C ALA A 458 -16.87 17.25 -13.61
N SER A 459 -17.21 16.61 -12.48
CA SER A 459 -18.56 16.51 -11.91
C SER A 459 -18.47 16.37 -10.40
N ALA A 460 -19.57 16.58 -9.68
CA ALA A 460 -19.59 16.51 -8.20
C ALA A 460 -19.15 15.15 -7.61
N SER A 461 -19.10 14.11 -8.42
CA SER A 461 -18.73 12.75 -8.02
C SER A 461 -17.37 12.28 -8.56
N LEU A 462 -16.71 13.05 -9.42
CA LEU A 462 -15.43 12.71 -10.03
C LEU A 462 -14.34 13.62 -9.44
N LEU A 463 -13.67 13.15 -8.39
CA LEU A 463 -12.62 13.89 -7.68
C LEU A 463 -11.25 13.43 -8.20
N GLU A 464 -10.60 14.24 -9.03
CA GLU A 464 -9.24 14.02 -9.50
C GLU A 464 -8.27 14.97 -8.80
N PRO A 465 -7.31 14.47 -8.01
CA PRO A 465 -6.33 15.30 -7.33
C PRO A 465 -5.53 16.16 -8.31
N ASN A 466 -5.32 17.43 -7.96
CA ASN A 466 -4.44 18.31 -8.72
C ASN A 466 -3.14 18.54 -7.95
N ALA A 467 -2.03 18.09 -8.50
CA ALA A 467 -0.73 18.06 -7.84
C ALA A 467 -0.25 19.46 -7.40
N VAL A 468 -0.44 20.48 -8.24
CA VAL A 468 -0.01 21.86 -7.90
C VAL A 468 -0.83 22.38 -6.71
N LYS A 469 -2.15 22.19 -6.73
CA LYS A 469 -3.00 22.63 -5.61
C LYS A 469 -2.65 21.90 -4.32
N ALA A 470 -2.45 20.58 -4.40
CA ALA A 470 -2.11 19.72 -3.27
C ALA A 470 -0.75 20.14 -2.66
N VAL A 471 0.30 20.22 -3.46
CA VAL A 471 1.65 20.57 -2.99
C VAL A 471 1.72 21.99 -2.40
N LEU A 472 0.93 22.92 -2.90
CA LEU A 472 0.90 24.30 -2.39
C LEU A 472 -0.06 24.52 -1.21
N ASN A 473 -0.80 23.52 -0.80
CA ASN A 473 -1.67 23.60 0.38
C ASN A 473 -0.86 23.37 1.66
N TRP A 474 -0.76 24.38 2.52
CA TRP A 474 -0.04 24.31 3.79
C TRP A 474 -0.95 24.05 5.01
N ASN A 475 -2.24 23.93 4.78
CA ASN A 475 -3.23 23.69 5.83
C ASN A 475 -4.28 22.66 5.37
N PRO A 476 -3.86 21.39 5.21
CA PRO A 476 -4.75 20.35 4.71
C PRO A 476 -5.90 20.08 5.69
N ALA A 477 -7.06 19.75 5.16
CA ALA A 477 -8.13 19.17 5.96
C ALA A 477 -7.65 17.83 6.54
N LEU A 478 -8.20 17.44 7.69
CA LEU A 478 -7.96 16.10 8.24
C LEU A 478 -9.06 15.17 7.75
N ALA A 479 -8.70 14.13 7.02
CA ALA A 479 -9.61 13.03 6.71
C ALA A 479 -9.86 12.15 7.95
N ASP A 480 -10.77 11.21 7.83
CA ASP A 480 -10.99 10.08 8.74
C ASP A 480 -11.36 10.47 10.18
N GLN A 481 -11.80 11.72 10.39
CA GLN A 481 -12.18 12.21 11.72
C GLN A 481 -13.43 11.50 12.25
N GLY A 482 -13.30 10.92 13.44
CA GLY A 482 -14.38 10.20 14.09
C GLY A 482 -14.60 8.78 13.59
N LEU A 483 -13.81 8.31 12.62
CA LEU A 483 -13.82 6.92 12.23
C LEU A 483 -13.27 6.04 13.36
N ARG A 484 -13.82 4.84 13.45
CA ARG A 484 -13.31 3.80 14.35
C ARG A 484 -12.53 2.81 13.51
N PRO A 485 -11.30 2.46 13.92
CA PRO A 485 -10.53 1.42 13.27
C PRO A 485 -11.25 0.06 13.32
N SER A 486 -10.75 -0.87 12.54
CA SER A 486 -11.16 -2.26 12.56
C SER A 486 -11.28 -2.79 14.00
N ASN A 487 -12.30 -3.60 14.26
CA ASN A 487 -12.46 -4.28 15.55
C ASN A 487 -11.28 -5.22 15.86
N LEU A 488 -10.47 -5.53 14.85
CA LEU A 488 -9.29 -6.40 14.96
C LEU A 488 -8.05 -5.66 15.45
N LEU A 489 -8.08 -4.32 15.49
CA LEU A 489 -7.03 -3.51 16.10
C LEU A 489 -7.38 -3.21 17.56
N ASN A 490 -6.38 -3.33 18.42
CA ASN A 490 -6.55 -2.96 19.83
C ASN A 490 -6.58 -1.44 19.97
N THR A 491 -7.77 -0.87 20.02
CA THR A 491 -8.00 0.58 20.15
C THR A 491 -7.82 1.12 21.57
N ALA A 492 -7.63 0.25 22.57
CA ALA A 492 -7.52 0.70 23.97
C ALA A 492 -6.29 1.56 24.24
N THR A 493 -5.30 1.53 23.35
CA THR A 493 -4.07 2.34 23.49
C THR A 493 -3.92 3.41 22.42
N GLY A 494 -4.77 3.46 21.39
CA GLY A 494 -4.61 4.39 20.25
C GLY A 494 -3.29 4.24 19.50
N ALA A 495 -2.44 3.36 19.96
CA ALA A 495 -1.14 3.03 19.39
C ALA A 495 -1.00 1.51 19.40
N ILE A 496 -0.68 0.94 18.26
CA ILE A 496 -0.10 -0.39 18.22
C ILE A 496 1.22 -0.27 18.97
N ASN A 497 1.34 -0.95 20.09
CA ASN A 497 2.55 -0.88 20.91
C ASN A 497 3.68 -1.66 20.23
N LEU A 498 4.47 -0.97 19.41
CA LEU A 498 5.61 -1.50 18.68
C LEU A 498 6.80 -1.92 19.55
N ASN A 499 6.80 -1.53 20.82
CA ASN A 499 7.84 -1.94 21.76
C ASN A 499 7.68 -3.36 22.30
N LEU A 500 6.76 -4.13 21.74
CA LEU A 500 6.69 -5.54 22.07
C LEU A 500 7.84 -6.28 21.41
N ALA A 501 8.76 -6.74 22.23
CA ALA A 501 9.94 -7.53 21.87
C ALA A 501 9.63 -8.88 21.16
N THR A 502 8.47 -9.02 20.54
CA THR A 502 7.96 -10.23 19.91
C THR A 502 7.76 -10.12 18.40
N TRP A 503 8.29 -9.06 17.75
CA TRP A 503 8.35 -8.93 16.30
C TRP A 503 9.28 -9.98 15.63
N ASN A 504 9.43 -11.16 16.19
CA ASN A 504 10.55 -12.06 15.95
C ASN A 504 10.17 -13.35 15.23
N LEU A 505 9.24 -13.36 14.28
CA LEU A 505 8.88 -14.64 13.66
C LEU A 505 8.88 -14.68 12.14
N ALA A 506 8.96 -13.56 11.44
CA ALA A 506 9.49 -13.54 10.10
C ALA A 506 10.99 -13.24 10.20
N THR A 507 11.84 -14.23 10.12
CA THR A 507 13.26 -14.00 9.94
C THR A 507 13.51 -13.67 8.48
N TRP A 508 13.93 -12.45 8.21
CA TRP A 508 14.27 -12.01 6.86
C TRP A 508 15.67 -12.52 6.52
N ASN A 509 15.77 -13.46 5.59
CA ASN A 509 17.04 -13.91 5.03
C ASN A 509 17.20 -13.40 3.59
N ARG A 510 18.43 -13.34 3.10
CA ARG A 510 18.73 -12.92 1.73
C ARG A 510 18.83 -14.13 0.82
N ALA A 511 17.88 -14.30 -0.10
CA ALA A 511 17.92 -15.30 -1.16
C ALA A 511 17.73 -14.60 -2.52
N ASN A 512 18.49 -15.01 -3.54
CA ASN A 512 18.40 -14.43 -4.89
C ASN A 512 18.50 -12.90 -4.94
N GLY A 513 19.30 -12.29 -4.06
CA GLY A 513 19.46 -10.84 -3.99
C GLY A 513 18.36 -10.09 -3.22
N ALA A 514 17.28 -10.74 -2.85
CA ALA A 514 16.16 -10.17 -2.09
C ALA A 514 16.11 -10.69 -0.64
N LEU A 515 15.50 -9.93 0.23
CA LEU A 515 15.11 -10.40 1.56
C LEU A 515 13.89 -11.31 1.42
N ARG A 516 13.90 -12.45 2.12
CA ARG A 516 12.77 -13.39 2.14
C ARG A 516 12.28 -13.58 3.57
N ALA A 517 10.97 -13.64 3.74
CA ALA A 517 10.38 -14.07 5.00
C ALA A 517 10.68 -15.56 5.22
N ASP A 518 11.23 -15.90 6.39
CA ASP A 518 11.38 -17.27 6.81
C ASP A 518 10.11 -17.70 7.55
N TYR A 519 9.31 -18.51 6.90
CA TYR A 519 8.05 -19.05 7.45
C TYR A 519 8.27 -20.29 8.31
N THR A 520 9.50 -20.75 8.44
CA THR A 520 9.81 -21.90 9.27
C THR A 520 9.86 -21.52 10.75
N ASN A 521 9.24 -22.34 11.57
CA ASN A 521 8.98 -22.16 12.99
C ASN A 521 10.24 -22.39 13.84
N SER A 522 11.33 -21.70 13.58
CA SER A 522 12.52 -21.76 14.41
C SER A 522 12.69 -20.46 15.20
N SER A 523 12.80 -20.61 16.49
CA SER A 523 13.09 -19.56 17.46
C SER A 523 14.40 -18.81 17.12
N TYR A 524 14.32 -17.73 16.38
CA TYR A 524 15.45 -16.82 16.20
C TYR A 524 15.15 -15.46 16.79
N THR A 525 15.97 -15.08 17.74
CA THR A 525 16.12 -13.71 18.19
C THR A 525 17.04 -12.98 17.22
N CYS A 526 16.50 -12.09 16.40
CA CYS A 526 17.33 -11.17 15.62
C CYS A 526 17.97 -10.15 16.56
N LYS A 527 19.22 -10.33 16.93
CA LYS A 527 20.00 -9.35 17.69
C LYS A 527 20.71 -8.32 16.82
N THR A 528 20.68 -8.44 15.52
CA THR A 528 21.13 -7.47 14.50
C THR A 528 20.94 -8.14 13.15
N CYS A 529 20.15 -7.59 12.25
CA CYS A 529 19.97 -8.10 10.88
C CYS A 529 21.30 -8.02 10.11
N GLY A 530 22.17 -9.00 10.29
CA GLY A 530 23.51 -9.03 9.70
C GLY A 530 24.24 -10.37 9.77
N ALA A 531 23.59 -11.46 10.19
CA ALA A 531 24.28 -12.75 10.32
C ALA A 531 23.57 -13.86 9.52
N THR A 532 24.34 -14.48 8.67
CA THR A 532 24.09 -15.67 7.87
C THR A 532 23.72 -16.88 8.74
N GLY A 533 22.56 -17.46 8.50
CA GLY A 533 22.19 -18.77 9.04
C GLY A 533 21.48 -19.60 7.97
N SER A 534 22.03 -20.74 7.61
CA SER A 534 21.44 -21.69 6.67
C SER A 534 20.37 -22.53 7.36
N GLY A 535 19.11 -22.33 7.01
CA GLY A 535 18.01 -23.23 7.38
C GLY A 535 17.39 -23.85 6.13
N THR A 536 17.23 -25.15 6.08
CA THR A 536 16.60 -25.90 4.99
C THR A 536 15.11 -25.63 4.97
N VAL A 537 14.62 -25.12 3.84
CA VAL A 537 13.18 -24.95 3.56
C VAL A 537 12.54 -26.33 3.37
N ASN A 538 11.55 -26.67 4.17
CA ASN A 538 10.79 -27.90 4.00
C ASN A 538 9.68 -27.68 2.96
N SER A 539 9.88 -28.18 1.74
CA SER A 539 9.05 -27.96 0.54
C SER A 539 7.70 -28.71 0.54
N ASN A 540 7.25 -29.28 1.65
CA ASN A 540 5.99 -30.03 1.74
C ASN A 540 4.81 -29.18 2.21
N LEU A 541 4.63 -27.99 1.68
CA LEU A 541 3.40 -27.22 1.87
C LEU A 541 2.47 -27.45 0.70
N ALA A 542 1.37 -28.13 0.99
CA ALA A 542 0.35 -28.56 0.05
C ALA A 542 -0.29 -27.38 -0.71
N THR A 543 -0.66 -27.67 -1.94
CA THR A 543 -1.45 -26.92 -2.90
C THR A 543 -2.46 -25.95 -2.29
N TRP A 544 -2.19 -24.67 -2.46
CA TRP A 544 -3.09 -23.57 -2.20
C TRP A 544 -4.07 -23.41 -3.36
N GLY A 545 -5.32 -23.06 -3.05
CA GLY A 545 -6.30 -22.78 -4.09
C GLY A 545 -5.84 -21.61 -4.96
N LEU A 546 -5.76 -21.87 -6.25
CA LEU A 546 -5.36 -20.91 -7.27
C LEU A 546 -6.23 -19.65 -7.23
N ALA A 547 -5.63 -18.51 -6.90
CA ALA A 547 -6.13 -17.23 -7.33
C ALA A 547 -5.55 -16.98 -8.71
N THR A 548 -6.39 -16.94 -9.70
CA THR A 548 -6.01 -16.45 -11.01
C THR A 548 -6.15 -14.94 -11.03
N TRP A 549 -5.10 -14.24 -11.44
CA TRP A 549 -5.18 -12.83 -11.80
C TRP A 549 -6.30 -12.66 -12.82
N GLY A 550 -7.34 -11.92 -12.44
CA GLY A 550 -8.56 -11.87 -13.24
C GLY A 550 -8.33 -11.22 -14.60
N THR A 551 -8.34 -12.03 -15.65
CA THR A 551 -8.60 -11.53 -17.00
C THR A 551 -10.11 -11.30 -17.14
N VAL A 552 -10.53 -10.05 -17.25
CA VAL A 552 -11.88 -9.74 -17.71
C VAL A 552 -11.87 -9.91 -19.25
N PRO A 553 -12.77 -10.71 -19.84
CA PRO A 553 -12.88 -10.77 -21.29
C PRO A 553 -13.25 -9.38 -21.83
N LEU A 554 -12.50 -8.89 -22.78
CA LEU A 554 -12.87 -7.71 -23.55
C LEU A 554 -13.98 -8.14 -24.54
N ASN A 555 -15.18 -7.59 -24.39
CA ASN A 555 -16.17 -7.51 -25.45
C ASN A 555 -15.97 -6.25 -26.26
#